data_1bf21d11b79a2314997c35f5b3d85991
#
_entry.id   1bf21d11b79a2314997c35f5b3d85991
#
_cell.length_a   1.000
_cell.length_b   1.000
_cell.length_c   1.000
_cell.angle_alpha   90.00
_cell.angle_beta   90.00
_cell.angle_gamma   90.00
#
_symmetry.space_group_name_H-M   'P 1'
#
loop_
_entity.id
_entity.type
_entity.pdbx_description
1 polymer ?
#
loop_
_entity_poly.entity_id
_entity_poly.type
_entity_poly.pdbx_seq_one_letter_code
_entity_poly.pdbx_strand_id
1 'polypeptide(L)'
;MNSTGKIRTATLAIGGAALGLLSLTSPAAAATSDAAATQLLTKYNCQACHTVDKKVVGPSYKEVAAKYAGDSTAPAKLEQKVKNGGSGVWGQIPMPPNSVPDADLKTLVEWILALK
;
A
#
# COMPACT_ATOMS: atom_id res chain seq x y z
N MET A 1 -12.73 -75.23 -42.84
CA MET A 1 -11.38 -75.17 -42.35
C MET A 1 -11.03 -73.72 -42.23
N ASN A 2 -10.93 -73.33 -41.04
CA ASN A 2 -10.45 -72.15 -40.34
C ASN A 2 -9.70 -71.08 -41.13
N SER A 3 -10.23 -69.90 -41.16
CA SER A 3 -9.44 -68.70 -41.39
C SER A 3 -9.78 -67.72 -40.33
N THR A 4 -8.84 -67.58 -39.41
CA THR A 4 -8.89 -66.73 -38.26
C THR A 4 -8.55 -65.31 -38.69
N GLY A 5 -9.52 -64.44 -38.78
CA GLY A 5 -9.28 -63.01 -38.99
C GLY A 5 -8.77 -62.34 -37.74
N LYS A 6 -7.52 -61.89 -37.72
CA LYS A 6 -6.95 -61.06 -36.68
C LYS A 6 -7.40 -59.64 -36.83
N ILE A 7 -8.27 -59.19 -35.95
CA ILE A 7 -8.64 -57.77 -35.81
C ILE A 7 -7.49 -57.10 -35.10
N ARG A 8 -6.81 -56.19 -35.78
CA ARG A 8 -5.83 -55.27 -35.16
C ARG A 8 -6.54 -54.05 -34.65
N THR A 9 -6.75 -53.98 -33.38
CA THR A 9 -7.20 -52.75 -32.71
C THR A 9 -6.04 -51.74 -32.70
N ALA A 10 -6.21 -50.67 -33.45
CA ALA A 10 -5.29 -49.51 -33.35
C ALA A 10 -5.72 -48.66 -32.17
N THR A 11 -4.89 -48.61 -31.15
CA THR A 11 -5.08 -47.75 -30.02
C THR A 11 -4.59 -46.34 -30.39
N LEU A 12 -5.54 -45.42 -30.58
CA LEU A 12 -5.23 -44.00 -30.76
C LEU A 12 -4.89 -43.42 -29.39
N ALA A 13 -3.62 -43.12 -29.15
CA ALA A 13 -3.18 -42.36 -27.99
C ALA A 13 -3.49 -40.88 -28.22
N ILE A 14 -4.51 -40.36 -27.56
CA ILE A 14 -4.79 -38.93 -27.51
C ILE A 14 -3.86 -38.34 -26.49
N GLY A 15 -2.78 -37.73 -26.97
CA GLY A 15 -1.90 -36.91 -26.14
C GLY A 15 -2.61 -35.60 -25.74
N GLY A 16 -3.14 -35.57 -24.55
CA GLY A 16 -3.63 -34.32 -23.94
C GLY A 16 -2.48 -33.40 -23.63
N ALA A 17 -2.30 -32.34 -24.40
CA ALA A 17 -1.42 -31.23 -24.01
C ALA A 17 -2.12 -30.44 -22.91
N ALA A 18 -1.69 -30.64 -21.67
CA ALA A 18 -2.09 -29.78 -20.56
C ALA A 18 -1.37 -28.44 -20.72
N LEU A 19 -2.06 -27.42 -21.24
CA LEU A 19 -1.61 -26.04 -21.12
C LEU A 19 -1.74 -25.65 -19.65
N GLY A 20 -0.62 -25.69 -18.92
CA GLY A 20 -0.53 -25.09 -17.60
C GLY A 20 -0.64 -23.58 -17.72
N LEU A 21 -1.77 -23.03 -17.31
CA LEU A 21 -1.91 -21.61 -17.07
C LEU A 21 -1.02 -21.26 -15.86
N LEU A 22 0.18 -20.71 -16.13
CA LEU A 22 0.96 -20.04 -15.08
C LEU A 22 0.19 -18.79 -14.69
N SER A 23 -0.54 -18.87 -13.60
CA SER A 23 -1.10 -17.70 -12.94
C SER A 23 0.07 -16.90 -12.37
N LEU A 24 0.45 -15.82 -13.05
CA LEU A 24 1.37 -14.82 -12.50
C LEU A 24 0.63 -14.05 -11.40
N THR A 25 0.66 -14.58 -10.20
CA THR A 25 0.24 -13.84 -9.01
C THR A 25 1.31 -12.81 -8.72
N SER A 26 1.09 -11.56 -9.16
CA SER A 26 1.89 -10.45 -8.71
C SER A 26 1.73 -10.33 -7.19
N PRO A 27 2.82 -10.30 -6.40
CA PRO A 27 2.68 -10.06 -4.98
C PRO A 27 2.08 -8.67 -4.79
N ALA A 28 0.91 -8.57 -4.15
CA ALA A 28 0.36 -7.30 -3.71
C ALA A 28 1.38 -6.68 -2.75
N ALA A 29 1.75 -5.40 -2.96
CA ALA A 29 2.59 -4.69 -2.02
C ALA A 29 1.95 -4.75 -0.64
N ALA A 30 2.68 -5.30 0.36
CA ALA A 30 2.19 -5.38 1.72
C ALA A 30 1.99 -3.96 2.27
N ALA A 31 0.86 -3.73 2.96
CA ALA A 31 0.61 -2.50 3.68
C ALA A 31 1.69 -2.29 4.76
N THR A 32 2.08 -1.05 5.00
CA THR A 32 3.03 -0.71 6.06
C THR A 32 2.44 -1.10 7.41
N SER A 33 3.20 -1.83 8.21
CA SER A 33 2.78 -2.18 9.56
C SER A 33 2.84 -0.97 10.50
N ASP A 34 2.03 -0.98 11.56
CA ASP A 34 2.06 0.07 12.59
C ASP A 34 3.43 0.19 13.25
N ALA A 35 4.12 -0.93 13.46
CA ALA A 35 5.47 -0.92 14.01
C ALA A 35 6.48 -0.22 13.09
N ALA A 36 6.44 -0.49 11.79
CA ALA A 36 7.31 0.15 10.81
C ALA A 36 7.00 1.65 10.69
N ALA A 37 5.73 2.02 10.65
CA ALA A 37 5.32 3.42 10.65
C ALA A 37 5.79 4.15 11.91
N THR A 38 5.61 3.56 13.09
CA THR A 38 6.05 4.14 14.37
C THR A 38 7.55 4.38 14.39
N GLN A 39 8.35 3.49 13.84
CA GLN A 39 9.80 3.70 13.73
C GLN A 39 10.13 4.93 12.88
N LEU A 40 9.46 5.12 11.75
CA LEU A 40 9.66 6.28 10.89
C LEU A 40 9.17 7.56 11.56
N LEU A 41 8.02 7.54 12.23
CA LEU A 41 7.49 8.68 12.98
C LEU A 41 8.45 9.13 14.08
N THR A 42 9.06 8.18 14.77
CA THR A 42 10.08 8.45 15.80
C THR A 42 11.35 9.01 15.18
N LYS A 43 11.84 8.38 14.12
CA LYS A 43 13.05 8.78 13.40
C LYS A 43 13.00 10.24 12.93
N TYR A 44 11.85 10.68 12.44
CA TYR A 44 11.66 12.04 11.93
C TYR A 44 10.97 12.98 12.92
N ASN A 45 10.84 12.57 14.19
CA ASN A 45 10.27 13.37 15.28
C ASN A 45 8.84 13.89 15.04
N CYS A 46 8.06 13.17 14.26
CA CYS A 46 6.67 13.54 13.95
C CYS A 46 5.78 13.50 15.20
N GLN A 47 6.10 12.61 16.15
CA GLN A 47 5.35 12.41 17.41
C GLN A 47 5.44 13.59 18.39
N ALA A 48 6.32 14.55 18.13
CA ALA A 48 6.37 15.78 18.93
C ALA A 48 5.09 16.61 18.77
N CYS A 49 4.42 16.53 17.61
CA CYS A 49 3.25 17.33 17.29
C CYS A 49 2.01 16.52 16.88
N HIS A 50 2.18 15.26 16.54
CA HIS A 50 1.12 14.38 16.06
C HIS A 50 1.02 13.09 16.87
N THR A 51 -0.21 12.63 17.08
CA THR A 51 -0.50 11.27 17.57
C THR A 51 -1.48 10.57 16.61
N VAL A 52 -1.69 9.28 16.82
CA VAL A 52 -2.62 8.51 15.98
C VAL A 52 -4.07 8.95 16.21
N ASP A 53 -4.50 9.07 17.46
CA ASP A 53 -5.90 9.19 17.82
C ASP A 53 -6.30 10.60 18.32
N LYS A 54 -5.38 11.40 18.81
CA LYS A 54 -5.68 12.65 19.49
C LYS A 54 -4.95 13.83 18.86
N LYS A 55 -5.66 14.95 18.73
CA LYS A 55 -5.05 16.24 18.41
C LYS A 55 -4.16 16.69 19.59
N VAL A 56 -2.93 17.08 19.28
CA VAL A 56 -2.00 17.69 20.23
C VAL A 56 -1.65 19.09 19.72
N VAL A 57 -0.52 19.29 19.10
CA VAL A 57 -0.15 20.52 18.40
C VAL A 57 -0.75 20.50 16.99
N GLY A 58 -0.52 19.41 16.27
CA GLY A 58 -1.13 19.16 14.96
C GLY A 58 -2.32 18.21 15.04
N PRO A 59 -3.01 17.98 13.91
CA PRO A 59 -4.11 17.02 13.85
C PRO A 59 -3.63 15.61 14.15
N SER A 60 -4.52 14.76 14.66
CA SER A 60 -4.25 13.33 14.73
C SER A 60 -4.15 12.75 13.33
N TYR A 61 -3.44 11.63 13.18
CA TYR A 61 -3.36 10.97 11.88
C TYR A 61 -4.71 10.44 11.41
N LYS A 62 -5.59 10.02 12.32
CA LYS A 62 -6.96 9.61 11.99
C LYS A 62 -7.81 10.77 11.48
N GLU A 63 -7.68 11.97 12.05
CA GLU A 63 -8.33 13.17 11.53
C GLU A 63 -7.85 13.49 10.11
N VAL A 64 -6.55 13.35 9.85
CA VAL A 64 -5.98 13.53 8.51
C VAL A 64 -6.57 12.51 7.54
N ALA A 65 -6.58 11.23 7.90
CA ALA A 65 -7.16 10.17 7.08
C ALA A 65 -8.64 10.43 6.76
N ALA A 66 -9.42 10.83 7.75
CA ALA A 66 -10.84 11.15 7.58
C ALA A 66 -11.06 12.36 6.65
N LYS A 67 -10.28 13.43 6.80
CA LYS A 67 -10.37 14.62 5.97
C LYS A 67 -10.09 14.34 4.50
N TYR A 68 -9.12 13.49 4.21
CA TYR A 68 -8.68 13.19 2.86
C TYR A 68 -9.24 11.89 2.29
N ALA A 69 -10.22 11.26 2.98
CA ALA A 69 -10.86 10.05 2.50
C ALA A 69 -11.46 10.27 1.09
N GLY A 70 -11.09 9.39 0.15
CA GLY A 70 -11.57 9.46 -1.23
C GLY A 70 -10.90 10.53 -2.11
N ASP A 71 -9.98 11.31 -1.59
CA ASP A 71 -9.21 12.28 -2.38
C ASP A 71 -7.98 11.62 -3.00
N SER A 72 -8.04 11.33 -4.29
CA SER A 72 -6.94 10.71 -5.05
C SER A 72 -5.67 11.59 -5.11
N THR A 73 -5.77 12.87 -4.83
CA THR A 73 -4.65 13.82 -4.81
C THR A 73 -4.00 13.95 -3.44
N ALA A 74 -4.59 13.34 -2.40
CA ALA A 74 -4.13 13.44 -1.03
C ALA A 74 -2.68 12.99 -0.83
N PRO A 75 -2.19 11.88 -1.39
CA PRO A 75 -0.80 11.48 -1.22
C PRO A 75 0.18 12.59 -1.58
N ALA A 76 0.07 13.16 -2.77
CA ALA A 76 0.95 14.24 -3.22
C ALA A 76 0.81 15.52 -2.37
N LYS A 77 -0.42 15.88 -1.99
CA LYS A 77 -0.67 17.04 -1.11
C LYS A 77 0.00 16.88 0.25
N LEU A 78 -0.11 15.70 0.86
CA LEU A 78 0.46 15.45 2.18
C LEU A 78 1.99 15.35 2.14
N GLU A 79 2.55 14.75 1.10
CA GLU A 79 4.00 14.73 0.90
C GLU A 79 4.55 16.16 0.79
N GLN A 80 3.90 17.03 0.00
CA GLN A 80 4.28 18.44 -0.11
C GLN A 80 4.12 19.18 1.22
N LYS A 81 3.06 18.89 1.97
CA LYS A 81 2.84 19.48 3.29
C LYS A 81 3.95 19.16 4.26
N VAL A 82 4.41 17.92 4.30
CA VAL A 82 5.52 17.52 5.18
C VAL A 82 6.82 18.20 4.76
N LYS A 83 7.12 18.24 3.47
CA LYS A 83 8.35 18.87 2.96
C LYS A 83 8.40 20.38 3.16
N ASN A 84 7.30 21.06 2.90
CA ASN A 84 7.25 22.51 2.87
C ASN A 84 6.67 23.14 4.15
N GLY A 85 5.95 22.35 4.95
CA GLY A 85 5.23 22.85 6.11
C GLY A 85 4.06 23.76 5.74
N GLY A 86 3.66 24.58 6.67
CA GLY A 86 2.62 25.58 6.49
C GLY A 86 1.49 25.52 7.51
N SER A 87 0.54 26.44 7.39
CA SER A 87 -0.61 26.58 8.29
C SER A 87 -1.91 26.83 7.50
N GLY A 88 -3.03 26.92 8.20
CA GLY A 88 -4.32 27.31 7.66
C GLY A 88 -5.29 26.15 7.41
N VAL A 89 -4.84 24.98 6.99
CA VAL A 89 -5.73 23.82 6.78
C VAL A 89 -6.29 23.28 8.09
N TRP A 90 -5.45 23.27 9.14
CA TRP A 90 -5.78 22.74 10.46
C TRP A 90 -5.71 23.81 11.58
N GLY A 91 -5.67 25.06 11.20
CA GLY A 91 -5.57 26.19 12.12
C GLY A 91 -4.34 27.06 11.88
N GLN A 92 -4.03 27.91 12.84
CA GLN A 92 -3.01 28.95 12.69
C GLN A 92 -1.59 28.49 13.06
N ILE A 93 -1.48 27.40 13.82
CA ILE A 93 -0.16 26.90 14.25
C ILE A 93 0.53 26.26 13.04
N PRO A 94 1.71 26.76 12.62
CA PRO A 94 2.38 26.23 11.45
C PRO A 94 3.05 24.89 11.73
N MET A 95 2.96 23.97 10.78
CA MET A 95 3.82 22.80 10.72
C MET A 95 5.16 23.23 10.13
N PRO A 96 6.30 22.98 10.77
CA PRO A 96 7.60 23.28 10.17
C PRO A 96 7.90 22.37 8.99
N PRO A 97 8.74 22.79 8.05
CA PRO A 97 9.27 21.92 7.00
C PRO A 97 10.05 20.72 7.59
N ASN A 98 9.88 19.56 7.03
CA ASN A 98 10.59 18.35 7.46
C ASN A 98 11.37 17.72 6.31
N SER A 99 12.63 17.40 6.55
CA SER A 99 13.49 16.69 5.59
C SER A 99 13.32 15.19 5.75
N VAL A 100 12.28 14.65 5.12
CA VAL A 100 12.03 13.20 5.08
C VAL A 100 12.34 12.71 3.66
N PRO A 101 13.17 11.67 3.49
CA PRO A 101 13.41 11.07 2.17
C PRO A 101 12.12 10.62 1.50
N ASP A 102 12.03 10.75 0.19
CA ASP A 102 10.80 10.49 -0.57
C ASP A 102 10.21 9.10 -0.33
N ALA A 103 11.05 8.07 -0.26
CA ALA A 103 10.59 6.71 -0.01
C ALA A 103 9.95 6.54 1.38
N ASP A 104 10.57 7.08 2.43
CA ASP A 104 10.04 7.03 3.80
C ASP A 104 8.78 7.89 3.92
N LEU A 105 8.76 9.04 3.27
CA LEU A 105 7.61 9.94 3.27
C LEU A 105 6.40 9.32 2.58
N LYS A 106 6.59 8.70 1.43
CA LYS A 106 5.54 7.96 0.74
C LYS A 106 4.96 6.86 1.64
N THR A 107 5.82 6.07 2.26
CA THR A 107 5.43 5.02 3.20
C THR A 107 4.58 5.56 4.35
N LEU A 108 5.00 6.66 4.96
CA LEU A 108 4.26 7.30 6.05
C LEU A 108 2.91 7.85 5.60
N VAL A 109 2.86 8.55 4.47
CA VAL A 109 1.61 9.13 3.95
C VAL A 109 0.60 8.04 3.59
N GLU A 110 1.04 6.97 2.96
CA GLU A 110 0.17 5.83 2.64
C GLU A 110 -0.38 5.17 3.92
N TRP A 111 0.46 4.99 4.94
CA TRP A 111 0.02 4.46 6.22
C TRP A 111 -1.00 5.38 6.91
N ILE A 112 -0.75 6.69 6.96
CA ILE A 112 -1.67 7.67 7.55
C ILE A 112 -3.03 7.62 6.85
N LEU A 113 -3.06 7.65 5.53
CA LEU A 113 -4.30 7.65 4.75
C LEU A 113 -5.10 6.35 4.85
N ALA A 114 -4.47 5.25 5.27
CA ALA A 114 -5.13 3.97 5.50
C ALA A 114 -5.76 3.83 6.89
N LEU A 115 -5.53 4.75 7.80
CA LEU A 115 -6.09 4.72 9.16
C LEU A 115 -7.62 4.90 9.15
N LYS A 116 -8.29 4.28 10.14
CA LYS A 116 -9.75 4.33 10.32
C LYS A 116 -10.12 4.72 11.75
#